data_3a6e468548b79117e4eed2d9c5ede139
#
_entry.id   3a6e468548b79117e4eed2d9c5ede139
#
_cell.length_a   1.000
_cell.length_b   1.000
_cell.length_c   1.000
_cell.angle_alpha   90.00
_cell.angle_beta   90.00
_cell.angle_gamma   90.00
#
_symmetry.space_group_name_H-M   'P 1'
#
loop_
_entity.id
_entity.type
_entity.pdbx_description
1 polymer ?
#
loop_
_entity_poly.entity_id
_entity_poly.type
_entity_poly.pdbx_seq_one_letter_code
_entity_poly.pdbx_strand_id
1 'polypeptide(L)'
;MTVLDGNRDKILGCIFGGAIGDALGYPIEFKQEADIFATYGPSGIQYYDIDESCGKALISDDTQMTLFTANGLLSGESSGKMWKTHWKPRNSVASAYWDWLATQKYASHGMLPDFDSIEGNACWLVYVPELYEWRAPGNTCLSSLNERGETLNEIEDYIVAPVNDSKGCGGVMRVAPLALKFHGNIEWLDREAAQIAAITHGNSLGYMPASVLVHIINRLAYSNSDNLHDIVIEARDTVERIFSDDTQIGVLTSLINKAIDLAGNSKEDMENIHELGQGWIAEEALAIAIYCSLRHTTDFDSAIRAAVNHDGDSDSTGSITGQIVGTLIGFSNISEMWKNDLELYDVILELSNDLYEGCHMKASSSFYDMEWERKYSENRWK
;
A
#
# COMPACT_ATOMS: atom_id res chain seq x y z
N MET A 1 -25.75 11.95 6.71
CA MET A 1 -24.67 10.98 6.47
C MET A 1 -25.28 9.60 6.46
N THR A 2 -25.15 8.86 5.37
CA THR A 2 -25.52 7.43 5.33
C THR A 2 -24.48 6.69 6.17
N VAL A 3 -24.94 5.93 7.16
CA VAL A 3 -24.02 5.08 7.95
C VAL A 3 -23.43 4.06 6.99
N LEU A 4 -22.09 4.07 6.81
CA LEU A 4 -21.40 3.08 6.00
C LEU A 4 -21.51 1.70 6.65
N ASP A 5 -21.57 0.64 5.85
CA ASP A 5 -21.36 -0.71 6.35
C ASP A 5 -19.98 -0.78 7.01
N GLY A 6 -19.84 -1.47 8.15
CA GLY A 6 -18.61 -1.47 8.92
C GLY A 6 -17.38 -1.94 8.13
N ASN A 7 -17.54 -2.94 7.27
CA ASN A 7 -16.45 -3.41 6.43
C ASN A 7 -16.07 -2.40 5.34
N ARG A 8 -17.07 -1.74 4.72
CA ARG A 8 -16.81 -0.68 3.74
C ARG A 8 -16.07 0.48 4.38
N ASP A 9 -16.47 0.88 5.58
CA ASP A 9 -15.82 1.96 6.32
C ASP A 9 -14.35 1.66 6.61
N LYS A 10 -14.03 0.43 7.02
CA LYS A 10 -12.65 -0.04 7.26
C LYS A 10 -11.82 -0.10 5.97
N ILE A 11 -12.41 -0.55 4.86
CA ILE A 11 -11.73 -0.59 3.54
C ILE A 11 -11.38 0.82 3.07
N LEU A 12 -12.34 1.75 3.09
CA LEU A 12 -12.07 3.15 2.78
C LEU A 12 -11.04 3.73 3.74
N GLY A 13 -11.16 3.43 5.04
CA GLY A 13 -10.23 3.88 6.06
C GLY A 13 -8.79 3.46 5.78
N CYS A 14 -8.58 2.24 5.33
CA CYS A 14 -7.26 1.72 4.95
C CYS A 14 -6.65 2.50 3.78
N ILE A 15 -7.35 2.55 2.65
CA ILE A 15 -6.80 3.14 1.42
C ILE A 15 -6.63 4.66 1.57
N PHE A 16 -7.63 5.36 2.10
CA PHE A 16 -7.50 6.79 2.38
C PHE A 16 -6.46 7.08 3.45
N GLY A 17 -6.43 6.27 4.53
CA GLY A 17 -5.44 6.44 5.58
C GLY A 17 -4.02 6.35 5.05
N GLY A 18 -3.75 5.38 4.18
CA GLY A 18 -2.46 5.24 3.50
C GLY A 18 -2.13 6.46 2.64
N ALA A 19 -3.04 6.88 1.78
CA ALA A 19 -2.83 8.04 0.91
C ALA A 19 -2.64 9.35 1.70
N ILE A 20 -3.31 9.50 2.84
CA ILE A 20 -3.17 10.66 3.73
C ILE A 20 -1.79 10.66 4.39
N GLY A 21 -1.34 9.50 4.90
CA GLY A 21 -0.02 9.38 5.52
C GLY A 21 1.12 9.62 4.51
N ASP A 22 1.00 9.05 3.31
CA ASP A 22 1.86 9.29 2.16
C ASP A 22 1.93 10.80 1.83
N ALA A 23 0.79 11.44 1.57
CA ALA A 23 0.74 12.85 1.20
C ALA A 23 1.24 13.81 2.30
N LEU A 24 1.20 13.42 3.57
CA LEU A 24 1.79 14.18 4.65
C LEU A 24 3.31 14.01 4.71
N GLY A 25 3.82 12.81 4.42
CA GLY A 25 5.24 12.46 4.47
C GLY A 25 6.02 12.90 3.24
N TYR A 26 5.43 12.82 2.06
CA TYR A 26 6.09 13.04 0.77
C TYR A 26 6.88 14.37 0.67
N PRO A 27 6.37 15.54 1.14
CA PRO A 27 7.12 16.81 1.08
C PRO A 27 8.41 16.81 1.90
N ILE A 28 8.58 15.85 2.81
CA ILE A 28 9.72 15.80 3.75
C ILE A 28 10.55 14.52 3.63
N GLU A 29 10.22 13.59 2.73
CA GLU A 29 10.87 12.28 2.55
C GLU A 29 12.40 12.34 2.50
N PHE A 30 12.96 13.33 1.80
CA PHE A 30 14.42 13.47 1.66
C PHE A 30 15.01 14.58 2.54
N LYS A 31 14.26 15.09 3.53
CA LYS A 31 14.73 16.14 4.44
C LYS A 31 15.32 15.54 5.71
N GLN A 32 16.35 16.20 6.22
CA GLN A 32 16.85 15.89 7.55
C GLN A 32 15.92 16.50 8.61
N GLU A 33 15.84 15.90 9.80
CA GLU A 33 15.03 16.42 10.93
C GLU A 33 15.25 17.90 11.19
N ALA A 34 16.51 18.37 11.18
CA ALA A 34 16.83 19.77 11.40
C ALA A 34 16.14 20.69 10.38
N ASP A 35 16.03 20.26 9.12
CA ASP A 35 15.39 20.99 8.03
C ASP A 35 13.87 20.92 8.15
N ILE A 36 13.31 19.78 8.57
CA ILE A 36 11.88 19.60 8.85
C ILE A 36 11.45 20.58 9.94
N PHE A 37 12.14 20.55 11.09
CA PHE A 37 11.80 21.42 12.22
C PHE A 37 12.13 22.91 11.98
N ALA A 38 13.11 23.22 11.14
CA ALA A 38 13.36 24.59 10.72
C ALA A 38 12.24 25.14 9.80
N THR A 39 11.67 24.28 8.96
CA THR A 39 10.64 24.66 7.98
C THR A 39 9.25 24.73 8.61
N TYR A 40 8.87 23.71 9.38
CA TYR A 40 7.50 23.50 9.87
C TYR A 40 7.35 23.81 11.37
N GLY A 41 8.43 24.20 12.07
CA GLY A 41 8.42 24.50 13.49
C GLY A 41 8.73 23.30 14.37
N PRO A 42 8.75 23.49 15.71
CA PRO A 42 9.27 22.49 16.65
C PRO A 42 8.47 21.17 16.72
N SER A 43 7.28 21.14 16.18
CA SER A 43 6.43 19.95 16.10
C SER A 43 6.52 19.24 14.74
N GLY A 44 7.37 19.73 13.82
CA GLY A 44 7.45 19.23 12.45
C GLY A 44 6.20 19.54 11.63
N ILE A 45 6.02 18.80 10.52
CA ILE A 45 4.86 18.96 9.67
C ILE A 45 3.60 18.46 10.39
N GLN A 46 2.59 19.33 10.48
CA GLN A 46 1.34 19.06 11.21
C GLN A 46 0.12 19.03 10.28
N TYR A 47 0.23 19.59 9.09
CA TYR A 47 -0.80 19.71 8.08
C TYR A 47 -0.16 19.50 6.72
N TYR A 48 -0.96 19.24 5.70
CA TYR A 48 -0.46 19.12 4.33
C TYR A 48 0.35 20.33 3.88
N ASP A 49 1.42 20.07 3.18
CA ASP A 49 2.10 21.05 2.33
C ASP A 49 1.41 21.03 0.96
N ILE A 50 0.55 21.99 0.73
CA ILE A 50 -0.30 22.04 -0.46
C ILE A 50 0.50 22.57 -1.65
N ASP A 51 0.51 21.82 -2.74
CA ASP A 51 1.12 22.26 -3.99
C ASP A 51 0.34 23.44 -4.60
N GLU A 52 1.04 24.56 -4.84
CA GLU A 52 0.41 25.80 -5.32
C GLU A 52 -0.14 25.70 -6.73
N SER A 53 0.34 24.75 -7.54
CA SER A 53 -0.06 24.62 -8.96
C SER A 53 -1.41 23.94 -9.13
N CYS A 54 -1.74 22.98 -8.26
CA CYS A 54 -2.99 22.22 -8.34
C CYS A 54 -3.89 22.39 -7.11
N GLY A 55 -3.39 22.99 -6.01
CA GLY A 55 -4.15 23.18 -4.78
C GLY A 55 -4.43 21.88 -4.03
N LYS A 56 -3.56 20.87 -4.16
CA LYS A 56 -3.69 19.53 -3.56
C LYS A 56 -2.49 19.14 -2.74
N ALA A 57 -2.71 18.26 -1.78
CA ALA A 57 -1.66 17.49 -1.12
C ALA A 57 -1.26 16.34 -2.05
N LEU A 58 -0.03 16.36 -2.52
CA LEU A 58 0.47 15.41 -3.51
C LEU A 58 0.82 14.07 -2.87
N ILE A 59 0.44 12.99 -3.54
CA ILE A 59 0.82 11.62 -3.18
C ILE A 59 2.12 11.21 -3.87
N SER A 60 2.81 10.20 -3.33
CA SER A 60 4.00 9.58 -3.92
C SER A 60 3.70 8.31 -4.73
N ASP A 61 4.74 7.56 -5.10
CA ASP A 61 4.59 6.25 -5.73
C ASP A 61 3.98 5.20 -4.77
N ASP A 62 4.01 5.41 -3.46
CA ASP A 62 3.34 4.59 -2.46
C ASP A 62 1.84 4.46 -2.76
N THR A 63 1.15 5.59 -2.88
CA THR A 63 -0.27 5.59 -3.23
C THR A 63 -0.49 5.16 -4.68
N GLN A 64 0.33 5.63 -5.64
CA GLN A 64 0.20 5.18 -7.02
C GLN A 64 0.23 3.66 -7.11
N MET A 65 1.25 2.99 -6.56
CA MET A 65 1.37 1.54 -6.63
C MET A 65 0.30 0.80 -5.81
N THR A 66 -0.19 1.38 -4.72
CA THR A 66 -1.35 0.86 -3.98
C THR A 66 -2.61 0.82 -4.86
N LEU A 67 -2.88 1.89 -5.62
CA LEU A 67 -4.01 1.93 -6.56
C LEU A 67 -3.85 0.90 -7.68
N PHE A 68 -2.65 0.75 -8.24
CA PHE A 68 -2.40 -0.28 -9.25
C PHE A 68 -2.49 -1.71 -8.68
N THR A 69 -2.12 -1.93 -7.41
CA THR A 69 -2.37 -3.21 -6.72
C THR A 69 -3.87 -3.51 -6.66
N ALA A 70 -4.68 -2.56 -6.19
CA ALA A 70 -6.13 -2.69 -6.11
C ALA A 70 -6.73 -3.01 -7.48
N ASN A 71 -6.34 -2.26 -8.50
CA ASN A 71 -6.80 -2.49 -9.87
C ASN A 71 -6.43 -3.89 -10.40
N GLY A 72 -5.21 -4.34 -10.16
CA GLY A 72 -4.76 -5.68 -10.57
C GLY A 72 -5.60 -6.80 -9.95
N LEU A 73 -5.94 -6.66 -8.65
CA LEU A 73 -6.79 -7.61 -7.94
C LEU A 73 -8.22 -7.65 -8.51
N LEU A 74 -8.81 -6.49 -8.80
CA LEU A 74 -10.16 -6.37 -9.37
C LEU A 74 -10.23 -6.93 -10.79
N SER A 75 -9.23 -6.67 -11.61
CA SER A 75 -9.13 -7.23 -12.96
C SER A 75 -8.96 -8.75 -12.94
N GLY A 76 -8.13 -9.27 -12.03
CA GLY A 76 -7.96 -10.72 -11.85
C GLY A 76 -9.25 -11.40 -11.41
N GLU A 77 -9.97 -10.82 -10.43
CA GLU A 77 -11.27 -11.32 -10.00
C GLU A 77 -12.29 -11.34 -11.14
N SER A 78 -12.35 -10.24 -11.91
CA SER A 78 -13.25 -10.12 -13.05
C SER A 78 -13.00 -11.22 -14.08
N SER A 79 -11.75 -11.41 -14.48
CA SER A 79 -11.34 -12.46 -15.40
C SER A 79 -11.66 -13.85 -14.86
N GLY A 80 -11.37 -14.13 -13.60
CA GLY A 80 -11.66 -15.41 -12.95
C GLY A 80 -13.14 -15.73 -12.93
N LYS A 81 -14.01 -14.76 -12.62
CA LYS A 81 -15.46 -14.94 -12.56
C LYS A 81 -16.11 -15.07 -13.94
N MET A 82 -15.66 -14.27 -14.92
CA MET A 82 -16.24 -14.26 -16.27
C MET A 82 -15.78 -15.45 -17.12
N TRP A 83 -14.51 -15.78 -17.07
CA TRP A 83 -13.90 -16.79 -17.94
C TRP A 83 -13.67 -18.15 -17.28
N LYS A 84 -13.99 -18.27 -15.94
CA LYS A 84 -13.72 -19.47 -15.14
C LYS A 84 -12.25 -19.88 -15.18
N THR A 85 -11.36 -18.91 -15.29
CA THR A 85 -9.92 -19.14 -15.27
C THR A 85 -9.40 -19.22 -13.85
N HIS A 86 -8.40 -20.06 -13.63
CA HIS A 86 -7.61 -19.99 -12.40
C HIS A 86 -6.68 -18.79 -12.52
N TRP A 87 -6.96 -17.73 -11.75
CA TRP A 87 -6.09 -16.58 -11.68
C TRP A 87 -5.32 -16.55 -10.36
N LYS A 88 -4.13 -15.99 -10.38
CA LYS A 88 -3.32 -15.76 -9.18
C LYS A 88 -3.24 -14.26 -8.94
N PRO A 89 -3.52 -13.77 -7.73
CA PRO A 89 -3.46 -12.34 -7.43
C PRO A 89 -2.13 -11.70 -7.83
N ARG A 90 -1.02 -12.37 -7.51
CA ARG A 90 0.33 -11.92 -7.88
C ARG A 90 0.51 -11.62 -9.38
N ASN A 91 -0.07 -12.45 -10.26
CA ASN A 91 0.10 -12.30 -11.70
C ASN A 91 -0.71 -11.12 -12.27
N SER A 92 -1.94 -10.93 -11.77
CA SER A 92 -2.76 -9.77 -12.19
C SER A 92 -2.24 -8.46 -11.61
N VAL A 93 -1.70 -8.48 -10.38
CA VAL A 93 -1.00 -7.32 -9.81
C VAL A 93 0.29 -7.02 -10.59
N ALA A 94 1.06 -8.04 -10.98
CA ALA A 94 2.24 -7.85 -11.82
C ALA A 94 1.88 -7.18 -13.16
N SER A 95 0.78 -7.58 -13.80
CA SER A 95 0.29 -6.90 -15.01
C SER A 95 -0.08 -5.44 -14.76
N ALA A 96 -0.71 -5.13 -13.60
CA ALA A 96 -1.03 -3.75 -13.25
C ALA A 96 0.23 -2.92 -12.98
N TYR A 97 1.28 -3.50 -12.39
CA TYR A 97 2.56 -2.82 -12.22
C TYR A 97 3.29 -2.54 -13.54
N TRP A 98 3.07 -3.37 -14.56
CA TRP A 98 3.54 -3.08 -15.91
C TRP A 98 2.86 -1.84 -16.49
N ASP A 99 1.55 -1.69 -16.24
CA ASP A 99 0.81 -0.49 -16.63
C ASP A 99 1.33 0.75 -15.85
N TRP A 100 1.58 0.62 -14.53
CA TRP A 100 2.22 1.69 -13.76
C TRP A 100 3.60 2.07 -14.31
N LEU A 101 4.44 1.09 -14.62
CA LEU A 101 5.75 1.36 -15.24
C LEU A 101 5.62 2.15 -16.54
N ALA A 102 4.59 1.88 -17.35
CA ALA A 102 4.32 2.64 -18.56
C ALA A 102 4.00 4.11 -18.25
N THR A 103 3.20 4.42 -17.22
CA THR A 103 2.95 5.80 -16.79
C THR A 103 4.25 6.49 -16.37
N GLN A 104 5.12 5.80 -15.62
CA GLN A 104 6.39 6.36 -15.16
C GLN A 104 7.39 6.61 -16.31
N LYS A 105 7.35 5.82 -17.38
CA LYS A 105 8.15 6.09 -18.58
C LYS A 105 7.77 7.41 -19.24
N TYR A 106 6.50 7.75 -19.30
CA TYR A 106 6.04 9.07 -19.77
C TYR A 106 6.41 10.17 -18.77
N ALA A 107 6.14 9.96 -17.50
CA ALA A 107 6.43 10.90 -16.41
C ALA A 107 7.90 11.32 -16.39
N SER A 108 8.83 10.38 -16.58
CA SER A 108 10.28 10.65 -16.59
C SER A 108 10.73 11.61 -17.69
N HIS A 109 9.89 11.85 -18.69
CA HIS A 109 10.11 12.78 -19.80
C HIS A 109 9.23 14.05 -19.70
N GLY A 110 8.41 14.17 -18.63
CA GLY A 110 7.43 15.23 -18.48
C GLY A 110 6.36 15.22 -19.60
N MET A 111 5.95 14.03 -20.02
CA MET A 111 5.01 13.84 -21.14
C MET A 111 3.75 13.12 -20.68
N LEU A 112 2.64 13.42 -21.36
CA LEU A 112 1.43 12.63 -21.32
C LEU A 112 1.31 11.81 -22.62
N PRO A 113 0.69 10.62 -22.60
CA PRO A 113 0.37 9.91 -23.81
C PRO A 113 -0.76 10.63 -24.56
N ASP A 114 -0.92 10.30 -25.82
CA ASP A 114 -2.19 10.51 -26.51
C ASP A 114 -3.17 9.43 -26.00
N PHE A 115 -4.07 9.82 -25.09
CA PHE A 115 -5.01 8.92 -24.43
C PHE A 115 -5.93 8.18 -25.43
N ASP A 116 -6.21 8.78 -26.60
CA ASP A 116 -7.00 8.14 -27.66
C ASP A 116 -6.21 7.05 -28.39
N SER A 117 -4.88 7.06 -28.30
CA SER A 117 -3.98 6.11 -28.94
C SER A 117 -3.52 4.96 -28.03
N ILE A 118 -3.93 4.92 -26.75
CA ILE A 118 -3.62 3.81 -25.87
C ILE A 118 -4.32 2.56 -26.38
N GLU A 119 -3.56 1.67 -27.03
CA GLU A 119 -4.07 0.41 -27.54
C GLU A 119 -4.02 -0.70 -26.49
N GLY A 120 -5.09 -1.50 -26.44
CA GLY A 120 -5.11 -2.82 -25.79
C GLY A 120 -5.21 -2.75 -24.26
N ASN A 121 -4.67 -3.66 -23.62
CA ASN A 121 -4.78 -4.26 -22.29
C ASN A 121 -4.49 -3.38 -21.05
N ALA A 122 -4.42 -2.08 -21.18
CA ALA A 122 -4.12 -1.20 -20.06
C ALA A 122 -5.30 -1.08 -19.09
N CYS A 123 -5.01 -0.99 -17.80
CA CYS A 123 -6.04 -0.73 -16.80
C CYS A 123 -6.59 0.70 -16.94
N TRP A 124 -7.80 0.95 -16.42
CA TRP A 124 -8.41 2.28 -16.53
C TRP A 124 -7.60 3.41 -15.85
N LEU A 125 -6.74 3.08 -14.91
CA LEU A 125 -5.86 4.05 -14.25
C LEU A 125 -4.89 4.73 -15.23
N VAL A 126 -4.54 4.10 -16.35
CA VAL A 126 -3.70 4.76 -17.36
C VAL A 126 -4.39 5.92 -18.09
N TYR A 127 -5.69 6.11 -17.86
CA TYR A 127 -6.44 7.26 -18.38
C TYR A 127 -6.56 8.40 -17.34
N VAL A 128 -5.91 8.26 -16.18
CA VAL A 128 -5.86 9.29 -15.11
C VAL A 128 -4.58 10.11 -15.29
N PRO A 129 -4.66 11.38 -15.72
CA PRO A 129 -3.49 12.19 -16.05
C PRO A 129 -2.52 12.38 -14.89
N GLU A 130 -3.03 12.51 -13.67
CA GLU A 130 -2.25 12.72 -12.45
C GLU A 130 -1.32 11.53 -12.12
N LEU A 131 -1.61 10.34 -12.64
CA LEU A 131 -0.76 9.16 -12.48
C LEU A 131 0.46 9.15 -13.43
N TYR A 132 0.57 10.16 -14.31
CA TYR A 132 1.74 10.40 -15.17
C TYR A 132 2.71 11.43 -14.56
N GLU A 133 2.66 11.61 -13.25
CA GLU A 133 3.60 12.45 -12.52
C GLU A 133 4.73 11.62 -11.91
N TRP A 134 5.95 12.17 -11.97
CA TRP A 134 7.13 11.54 -11.36
C TRP A 134 7.16 11.86 -9.86
N ARG A 135 6.69 10.91 -9.05
CA ARG A 135 6.48 11.08 -7.62
C ARG A 135 7.44 10.20 -6.81
N ALA A 136 8.73 10.50 -6.92
CA ALA A 136 9.82 9.78 -6.24
C ALA A 136 9.81 8.24 -6.45
N PRO A 137 9.50 7.69 -7.65
CA PRO A 137 9.35 6.25 -7.82
C PRO A 137 10.62 5.50 -7.47
N GLY A 138 10.48 4.47 -6.63
CA GLY A 138 11.59 3.65 -6.15
C GLY A 138 12.38 3.01 -7.29
N ASN A 139 13.70 3.22 -7.32
CA ASN A 139 14.59 2.66 -8.36
C ASN A 139 14.51 1.13 -8.45
N THR A 140 14.32 0.44 -7.32
CA THR A 140 14.15 -1.02 -7.28
C THR A 140 12.88 -1.43 -7.99
N CYS A 141 11.77 -0.72 -7.79
CA CYS A 141 10.51 -0.99 -8.47
C CYS A 141 10.67 -0.85 -9.99
N LEU A 142 11.19 0.29 -10.45
CA LEU A 142 11.38 0.57 -11.88
C LEU A 142 12.32 -0.44 -12.56
N SER A 143 13.48 -0.70 -11.96
CA SER A 143 14.48 -1.60 -12.55
C SER A 143 13.98 -3.04 -12.61
N SER A 144 13.37 -3.53 -11.54
CA SER A 144 12.84 -4.91 -11.49
C SER A 144 11.75 -5.15 -12.52
N LEU A 145 10.82 -4.22 -12.66
CA LEU A 145 9.74 -4.33 -13.66
C LEU A 145 10.31 -4.28 -15.08
N ASN A 146 11.28 -3.41 -15.36
CA ASN A 146 11.95 -3.37 -16.65
C ASN A 146 12.72 -4.67 -16.96
N GLU A 147 13.41 -5.23 -15.96
CA GLU A 147 14.18 -6.47 -16.14
C GLU A 147 13.30 -7.68 -16.41
N ARG A 148 12.15 -7.78 -15.72
CA ARG A 148 11.17 -8.86 -15.94
C ARG A 148 10.47 -8.77 -17.30
N GLY A 149 10.27 -7.55 -17.82
CA GLY A 149 9.71 -7.32 -19.15
C GLY A 149 8.28 -7.85 -19.30
N GLU A 150 7.91 -8.18 -20.53
CA GLU A 150 6.55 -8.61 -20.90
C GLU A 150 6.13 -9.96 -20.28
N THR A 151 7.07 -10.80 -19.85
CA THR A 151 6.80 -12.09 -19.22
C THR A 151 6.56 -12.00 -17.71
N LEU A 152 6.51 -10.79 -17.18
CA LEU A 152 6.35 -10.49 -15.76
C LEU A 152 5.19 -11.27 -15.11
N ASN A 153 4.04 -11.36 -15.76
CA ASN A 153 2.84 -12.01 -15.25
C ASN A 153 2.79 -13.53 -15.46
N GLU A 154 3.80 -14.13 -16.07
CA GLU A 154 3.90 -15.58 -16.31
C GLU A 154 4.68 -16.29 -15.18
N ILE A 155 5.29 -15.54 -14.27
CA ILE A 155 6.12 -16.08 -13.20
C ILE A 155 5.24 -16.75 -12.15
N GLU A 156 5.53 -18.03 -11.90
CA GLU A 156 4.78 -18.84 -10.94
C GLU A 156 5.11 -18.52 -9.48
N ASP A 157 6.36 -18.20 -9.21
CA ASP A 157 6.87 -17.94 -7.86
C ASP A 157 7.99 -16.89 -7.92
N TYR A 158 7.67 -15.66 -7.46
CA TYR A 158 8.60 -14.53 -7.49
C TYR A 158 9.69 -14.64 -6.43
N ILE A 159 9.44 -15.38 -5.33
CA ILE A 159 10.44 -15.59 -4.26
C ILE A 159 11.57 -16.49 -4.75
N VAL A 160 11.25 -17.53 -5.52
CA VAL A 160 12.26 -18.42 -6.11
C VAL A 160 12.88 -17.88 -7.39
N ALA A 161 12.32 -16.84 -7.99
CA ALA A 161 12.82 -16.17 -9.18
C ALA A 161 13.13 -14.67 -8.92
N PRO A 162 14.00 -14.34 -7.95
CA PRO A 162 14.36 -12.96 -7.68
C PRO A 162 15.18 -12.35 -8.82
N VAL A 163 15.02 -11.06 -9.06
CA VAL A 163 15.83 -10.28 -10.02
C VAL A 163 16.84 -9.38 -9.30
N ASN A 164 16.79 -9.30 -7.97
CA ASN A 164 17.70 -8.53 -7.14
C ASN A 164 17.70 -9.07 -5.72
N ASP A 165 18.50 -8.46 -4.84
CA ASP A 165 18.54 -8.71 -3.39
C ASP A 165 18.14 -7.46 -2.59
N SER A 166 17.20 -6.67 -3.09
CA SER A 166 16.73 -5.47 -2.44
C SER A 166 15.79 -5.79 -1.29
N LYS A 167 15.98 -5.09 -0.17
CA LYS A 167 15.09 -5.08 0.99
C LYS A 167 14.42 -3.72 1.22
N GLY A 168 14.34 -2.88 0.18
CA GLY A 168 13.67 -1.58 0.24
C GLY A 168 12.19 -1.67 0.63
N CYS A 169 11.62 -0.54 1.07
CA CYS A 169 10.22 -0.43 1.54
C CYS A 169 9.18 -0.58 0.42
N GLY A 170 9.53 -0.34 -0.84
CA GLY A 170 8.61 -0.36 -1.97
C GLY A 170 7.81 -1.65 -2.19
N GLY A 171 8.19 -2.75 -1.52
CA GLY A 171 7.42 -4.00 -1.51
C GLY A 171 6.26 -3.98 -0.53
N VAL A 172 6.48 -3.44 0.68
CA VAL A 172 5.50 -3.45 1.78
C VAL A 172 4.47 -2.34 1.66
N MET A 173 4.86 -1.14 1.23
CA MET A 173 4.02 0.07 1.20
C MET A 173 2.68 -0.10 0.47
N ARG A 174 2.64 -0.96 -0.55
CA ARG A 174 1.58 -1.06 -1.57
C ARG A 174 0.66 -2.28 -1.48
N VAL A 175 0.89 -3.23 -0.53
CA VAL A 175 0.20 -4.53 -0.53
C VAL A 175 -1.14 -4.55 0.18
N ALA A 176 -1.51 -3.49 0.89
CA ALA A 176 -2.74 -3.39 1.68
C ALA A 176 -4.03 -3.82 0.93
N PRO A 177 -4.23 -3.50 -0.37
CA PRO A 177 -5.44 -3.92 -1.08
C PRO A 177 -5.66 -5.44 -1.11
N LEU A 178 -4.58 -6.24 -1.04
CA LEU A 178 -4.70 -7.70 -0.96
C LEU A 178 -5.44 -8.12 0.32
N ALA A 179 -5.12 -7.50 1.46
CA ALA A 179 -5.77 -7.75 2.73
C ALA A 179 -7.26 -7.45 2.71
N LEU A 180 -7.65 -6.42 1.96
CA LEU A 180 -9.02 -5.93 1.86
C LEU A 180 -9.86 -6.74 0.88
N LYS A 181 -9.23 -7.35 -0.12
CA LYS A 181 -9.94 -8.11 -1.16
C LYS A 181 -10.27 -9.53 -0.74
N PHE A 182 -9.43 -10.16 0.07
CA PHE A 182 -9.57 -11.56 0.43
C PHE A 182 -9.79 -11.73 1.92
N HIS A 183 -10.68 -12.66 2.28
CA HIS A 183 -10.92 -13.11 3.64
C HIS A 183 -10.96 -14.63 3.67
N GLY A 184 -10.60 -15.21 4.79
CA GLY A 184 -10.61 -16.67 4.99
C GLY A 184 -9.25 -17.23 5.38
N ASN A 185 -8.51 -17.85 4.46
CA ASN A 185 -7.24 -18.48 4.80
C ASN A 185 -6.12 -17.44 4.93
N ILE A 186 -5.83 -17.03 6.16
CA ILE A 186 -4.85 -15.99 6.46
C ILE A 186 -3.42 -16.41 6.08
N GLU A 187 -3.02 -17.65 6.28
CA GLU A 187 -1.66 -18.10 5.91
C GLU A 187 -1.43 -18.10 4.39
N TRP A 188 -2.46 -18.43 3.61
CA TRP A 188 -2.40 -18.28 2.17
C TRP A 188 -2.23 -16.80 1.79
N LEU A 189 -2.98 -15.93 2.44
CA LEU A 189 -2.95 -14.49 2.21
C LEU A 189 -1.56 -13.92 2.53
N ASP A 190 -0.98 -14.30 3.66
CA ASP A 190 0.35 -13.89 4.09
C ASP A 190 1.43 -14.33 3.07
N ARG A 191 1.36 -15.57 2.56
CA ARG A 191 2.27 -16.04 1.50
C ARG A 191 2.08 -15.28 0.18
N GLU A 192 0.83 -14.97 -0.19
CA GLU A 192 0.54 -14.22 -1.41
C GLU A 192 1.03 -12.77 -1.32
N ALA A 193 0.97 -12.15 -0.12
CA ALA A 193 1.53 -10.83 0.13
C ALA A 193 3.04 -10.79 -0.12
N ALA A 194 3.77 -11.79 0.40
CA ALA A 194 5.20 -11.94 0.14
C ALA A 194 5.48 -12.09 -1.36
N GLN A 195 4.69 -12.86 -2.10
CA GLN A 195 4.83 -13.03 -3.55
C GLN A 195 4.63 -11.70 -4.30
N ILE A 196 3.64 -10.89 -3.90
CA ILE A 196 3.37 -9.58 -4.51
C ILE A 196 4.54 -8.60 -4.24
N ALA A 197 5.07 -8.59 -3.02
CA ALA A 197 6.24 -7.78 -2.71
C ALA A 197 7.49 -8.25 -3.49
N ALA A 198 7.68 -9.58 -3.63
CA ALA A 198 8.78 -10.20 -4.35
C ALA A 198 8.75 -9.97 -5.88
N ILE A 199 7.66 -9.43 -6.44
CA ILE A 199 7.63 -8.96 -7.84
C ILE A 199 8.82 -8.02 -8.09
N THR A 200 9.18 -7.20 -7.12
CA THR A 200 10.24 -6.19 -7.24
C THR A 200 11.34 -6.31 -6.20
N HIS A 201 11.11 -6.90 -5.02
CA HIS A 201 12.07 -6.95 -3.90
C HIS A 201 12.41 -8.40 -3.57
N GLY A 202 13.59 -8.85 -3.98
CA GLY A 202 13.97 -10.26 -3.92
C GLY A 202 14.56 -10.73 -2.59
N ASN A 203 14.99 -9.82 -1.71
CA ASN A 203 15.49 -10.16 -0.38
C ASN A 203 14.32 -10.56 0.56
N SER A 204 14.53 -11.52 1.45
CA SER A 204 13.47 -11.97 2.38
C SER A 204 12.98 -10.85 3.31
N LEU A 205 13.85 -9.95 3.77
CA LEU A 205 13.46 -8.76 4.52
C LEU A 205 12.74 -7.71 3.64
N GLY A 206 12.79 -7.80 2.32
CA GLY A 206 12.01 -6.95 1.40
C GLY A 206 10.59 -7.45 1.19
N TYR A 207 10.31 -8.77 1.35
CA TYR A 207 8.98 -9.31 1.10
C TYR A 207 8.26 -9.86 2.34
N MET A 208 8.94 -10.39 3.37
CA MET A 208 8.29 -10.87 4.59
C MET A 208 7.50 -9.79 5.36
N PRO A 209 7.96 -8.52 5.44
CA PRO A 209 7.19 -7.45 6.07
C PRO A 209 5.81 -7.24 5.44
N ALA A 210 5.66 -7.48 4.14
CA ALA A 210 4.37 -7.41 3.44
C ALA A 210 3.36 -8.44 3.97
N SER A 211 3.83 -9.65 4.34
CA SER A 211 2.98 -10.65 4.99
C SER A 211 2.43 -10.18 6.33
N VAL A 212 3.28 -9.56 7.15
CA VAL A 212 2.87 -9.03 8.47
C VAL A 212 1.84 -7.90 8.29
N LEU A 213 2.09 -6.95 7.39
CA LEU A 213 1.16 -5.84 7.14
C LEU A 213 -0.20 -6.34 6.66
N VAL A 214 -0.22 -7.24 5.69
CA VAL A 214 -1.46 -7.81 5.14
C VAL A 214 -2.22 -8.58 6.21
N HIS A 215 -1.53 -9.35 7.06
CA HIS A 215 -2.13 -10.03 8.20
C HIS A 215 -2.84 -9.05 9.14
N ILE A 216 -2.13 -7.99 9.57
CA ILE A 216 -2.66 -6.97 10.48
C ILE A 216 -3.92 -6.33 9.88
N ILE A 217 -3.83 -5.83 8.65
CA ILE A 217 -4.95 -5.15 7.97
C ILE A 217 -6.14 -6.11 7.79
N ASN A 218 -5.90 -7.36 7.39
CA ASN A 218 -6.97 -8.34 7.21
C ASN A 218 -7.70 -8.64 8.52
N ARG A 219 -6.97 -8.81 9.63
CA ARG A 219 -7.56 -9.01 10.95
C ARG A 219 -8.37 -7.80 11.40
N LEU A 220 -7.84 -6.60 11.23
CA LEU A 220 -8.57 -5.35 11.53
C LEU A 220 -9.85 -5.22 10.70
N ALA A 221 -9.79 -5.56 9.41
CA ALA A 221 -10.94 -5.42 8.51
C ALA A 221 -12.04 -6.45 8.79
N TYR A 222 -11.69 -7.70 9.07
CA TYR A 222 -12.64 -8.81 9.01
C TYR A 222 -12.78 -9.64 10.29
N SER A 223 -11.91 -9.47 11.30
CA SER A 223 -12.12 -10.12 12.59
C SER A 223 -13.05 -9.32 13.50
N ASN A 224 -13.51 -9.97 14.58
CA ASN A 224 -14.28 -9.28 15.62
C ASN A 224 -13.38 -8.64 16.69
N SER A 225 -12.05 -8.66 16.51
CA SER A 225 -11.08 -8.08 17.44
C SER A 225 -10.54 -6.79 16.87
N ASP A 226 -10.62 -5.71 17.65
CA ASP A 226 -9.98 -4.43 17.37
C ASP A 226 -8.75 -4.21 18.29
N ASN A 227 -8.27 -5.27 18.99
CA ASN A 227 -7.06 -5.21 19.80
C ASN A 227 -5.83 -5.30 18.89
N LEU A 228 -5.32 -4.15 18.47
CA LEU A 228 -4.18 -4.07 17.56
C LEU A 228 -2.93 -4.78 18.11
N HIS A 229 -2.67 -4.68 19.43
CA HIS A 229 -1.51 -5.33 20.06
C HIS A 229 -1.54 -6.87 19.87
N ASP A 230 -2.68 -7.50 20.14
CA ASP A 230 -2.82 -8.96 19.98
C ASP A 230 -2.75 -9.37 18.51
N ILE A 231 -3.30 -8.54 17.59
CA ILE A 231 -3.24 -8.76 16.15
C ILE A 231 -1.79 -8.69 15.64
N VAL A 232 -0.99 -7.73 16.11
CA VAL A 232 0.43 -7.61 15.74
C VAL A 232 1.21 -8.86 16.21
N ILE A 233 0.95 -9.34 17.42
CA ILE A 233 1.58 -10.56 17.93
C ILE A 233 1.17 -11.78 17.07
N GLU A 234 -0.12 -11.92 16.76
CA GLU A 234 -0.62 -13.01 15.88
C GLU A 234 0.06 -12.97 14.52
N ALA A 235 0.18 -11.77 13.90
CA ALA A 235 0.83 -11.60 12.62
C ALA A 235 2.30 -12.00 12.65
N ARG A 236 3.06 -11.51 13.64
CA ARG A 236 4.46 -11.88 13.86
C ARG A 236 4.64 -13.39 14.00
N ASP A 237 3.89 -14.03 14.88
CA ASP A 237 4.03 -15.46 15.18
C ASP A 237 3.64 -16.32 13.97
N THR A 238 2.62 -15.90 13.21
CA THR A 238 2.18 -16.58 11.99
C THR A 238 3.24 -16.49 10.90
N VAL A 239 3.78 -15.30 10.65
CA VAL A 239 4.81 -15.08 9.62
C VAL A 239 6.12 -15.75 10.01
N GLU A 240 6.53 -15.74 11.29
CA GLU A 240 7.68 -16.50 11.79
C GLU A 240 7.53 -18.00 11.48
N ARG A 241 6.35 -18.56 11.69
CA ARG A 241 6.08 -19.98 11.38
C ARG A 241 6.06 -20.26 9.88
N ILE A 242 5.52 -19.34 9.07
CA ILE A 242 5.46 -19.46 7.60
C ILE A 242 6.86 -19.49 6.98
N PHE A 243 7.77 -18.67 7.49
CA PHE A 243 9.13 -18.49 6.99
C PHE A 243 10.20 -19.02 7.95
N SER A 244 9.86 -20.03 8.75
CA SER A 244 10.74 -20.61 9.78
C SER A 244 12.08 -21.12 9.23
N ASP A 245 12.15 -21.48 7.96
CA ASP A 245 13.38 -21.93 7.29
C ASP A 245 14.25 -20.77 6.77
N ASP A 246 13.75 -19.51 6.79
CA ASP A 246 14.50 -18.34 6.36
C ASP A 246 15.40 -17.83 7.50
N THR A 247 16.66 -17.63 7.19
CA THR A 247 17.66 -17.21 8.20
C THR A 247 17.47 -15.77 8.68
N GLN A 248 16.73 -14.95 7.96
CA GLN A 248 16.49 -13.54 8.29
C GLN A 248 15.18 -13.31 9.06
N ILE A 249 14.34 -14.32 9.23
CA ILE A 249 13.05 -14.18 9.95
C ILE A 249 13.23 -13.61 11.36
N GLY A 250 14.30 -14.06 12.06
CA GLY A 250 14.61 -13.55 13.40
C GLY A 250 14.95 -12.05 13.46
N VAL A 251 15.44 -11.48 12.36
CA VAL A 251 15.67 -10.02 12.27
C VAL A 251 14.34 -9.29 12.28
N LEU A 252 13.40 -9.70 11.42
CA LEU A 252 12.07 -9.12 11.35
C LEU A 252 11.31 -9.23 12.68
N THR A 253 11.24 -10.44 13.26
CA THR A 253 10.48 -10.66 14.50
C THR A 253 11.09 -9.91 15.69
N SER A 254 12.42 -9.80 15.75
CA SER A 254 13.10 -9.01 16.78
C SER A 254 12.78 -7.51 16.66
N LEU A 255 12.71 -6.98 15.45
CA LEU A 255 12.40 -5.57 15.23
C LEU A 255 10.92 -5.26 15.53
N ILE A 256 10.00 -6.17 15.20
CA ILE A 256 8.58 -6.06 15.59
C ILE A 256 8.44 -6.07 17.12
N ASN A 257 9.13 -6.99 17.81
CA ASN A 257 9.14 -7.02 19.28
C ASN A 257 9.62 -5.70 19.87
N LYS A 258 10.70 -5.16 19.28
CA LYS A 258 11.23 -3.86 19.72
C LYS A 258 10.20 -2.74 19.53
N ALA A 259 9.48 -2.71 18.40
CA ALA A 259 8.42 -1.74 18.16
C ALA A 259 7.29 -1.84 19.21
N ILE A 260 6.88 -3.07 19.55
CA ILE A 260 5.87 -3.32 20.60
C ILE A 260 6.35 -2.81 21.97
N ASP A 261 7.59 -3.13 22.36
CA ASP A 261 8.17 -2.70 23.64
C ASP A 261 8.30 -1.17 23.73
N LEU A 262 8.74 -0.53 22.63
CA LEU A 262 8.89 0.92 22.57
C LEU A 262 7.54 1.64 22.65
N ALA A 263 6.48 1.10 22.06
CA ALA A 263 5.14 1.69 22.12
C ALA A 263 4.60 1.79 23.57
N GLY A 264 5.07 0.94 24.47
CA GLY A 264 4.69 0.95 25.90
C GLY A 264 5.54 1.83 26.80
N ASN A 265 6.64 2.44 26.31
CA ASN A 265 7.53 3.24 27.14
C ASN A 265 7.07 4.71 27.26
N SER A 266 7.81 5.54 28.03
CA SER A 266 7.49 6.94 28.27
C SER A 266 8.37 7.93 27.49
N LYS A 267 9.22 7.45 26.56
CA LYS A 267 10.05 8.31 25.74
C LYS A 267 9.21 9.01 24.65
N GLU A 268 9.76 10.07 24.10
CA GLU A 268 9.17 10.77 22.95
C GLU A 268 9.21 9.89 21.69
N ASP A 269 8.27 10.12 20.75
CA ASP A 269 8.15 9.31 19.54
C ASP A 269 9.43 9.32 18.70
N MET A 270 10.06 10.47 18.55
CA MET A 270 11.30 10.61 17.79
C MET A 270 12.45 9.75 18.36
N GLU A 271 12.60 9.72 19.69
CA GLU A 271 13.64 8.89 20.33
C GLU A 271 13.40 7.40 20.07
N ASN A 272 12.13 6.98 20.03
CA ASN A 272 11.75 5.60 19.79
C ASN A 272 11.89 5.23 18.30
N ILE A 273 11.53 6.13 17.38
CA ILE A 273 11.65 5.92 15.94
C ILE A 273 13.13 5.77 15.55
N HIS A 274 14.02 6.59 16.08
CA HIS A 274 15.47 6.46 15.87
C HIS A 274 16.02 5.08 16.27
N GLU A 275 15.41 4.45 17.27
CA GLU A 275 15.81 3.09 17.65
C GLU A 275 15.34 2.03 16.67
N LEU A 276 14.31 2.29 15.85
CA LEU A 276 13.75 1.36 14.88
C LEU A 276 14.40 1.48 13.50
N GLY A 277 14.94 2.65 13.16
CA GLY A 277 15.62 2.91 11.90
C GLY A 277 15.10 4.17 11.21
N GLN A 278 15.30 4.24 9.89
CA GLN A 278 14.88 5.37 9.04
C GLN A 278 13.74 5.01 8.06
N GLY A 279 13.31 3.76 7.99
CA GLY A 279 12.21 3.34 7.11
C GLY A 279 12.55 3.05 5.66
N TRP A 280 13.80 3.33 5.20
CA TRP A 280 14.21 3.03 3.81
C TRP A 280 14.16 1.55 3.43
N ILE A 281 14.15 0.67 4.41
CA ILE A 281 14.06 -0.77 4.24
C ILE A 281 12.78 -1.30 4.88
N ALA A 282 12.22 -2.34 4.28
CA ALA A 282 10.85 -2.78 4.55
C ALA A 282 10.61 -3.18 6.01
N GLU A 283 11.58 -3.83 6.66
CA GLU A 283 11.48 -4.21 8.06
C GLU A 283 11.46 -2.99 9.01
N GLU A 284 12.20 -1.93 8.67
CA GLU A 284 12.20 -0.67 9.46
C GLU A 284 10.91 0.11 9.26
N ALA A 285 10.48 0.30 7.99
CA ALA A 285 9.23 0.98 7.68
C ALA A 285 8.03 0.34 8.38
N LEU A 286 7.94 -0.99 8.33
CA LEU A 286 6.90 -1.73 9.04
C LEU A 286 7.00 -1.56 10.56
N ALA A 287 8.20 -1.63 11.13
CA ALA A 287 8.39 -1.51 12.59
C ALA A 287 8.04 -0.12 13.10
N ILE A 288 8.40 0.95 12.38
CA ILE A 288 8.02 2.33 12.69
C ILE A 288 6.49 2.46 12.63
N ALA A 289 5.87 1.92 11.57
CA ALA A 289 4.42 1.97 11.43
C ALA A 289 3.67 1.19 12.53
N ILE A 290 4.16 0.02 12.91
CA ILE A 290 3.61 -0.75 14.06
C ILE A 290 3.74 0.06 15.35
N TYR A 291 4.92 0.64 15.60
CA TYR A 291 5.16 1.48 16.76
C TYR A 291 4.17 2.64 16.85
N CYS A 292 4.08 3.45 15.79
CA CYS A 292 3.20 4.62 15.74
C CYS A 292 1.72 4.22 15.88
N SER A 293 1.30 3.13 15.25
CA SER A 293 -0.06 2.61 15.34
C SER A 293 -0.41 2.10 16.74
N LEU A 294 0.50 1.42 17.44
CA LEU A 294 0.29 0.95 18.81
C LEU A 294 0.31 2.11 19.82
N ARG A 295 1.21 3.08 19.61
CA ARG A 295 1.38 4.24 20.49
C ARG A 295 0.16 5.17 20.46
N HIS A 296 -0.43 5.35 19.28
CA HIS A 296 -1.53 6.29 18.99
C HIS A 296 -2.78 5.59 18.45
N THR A 297 -3.13 4.44 19.01
CA THR A 297 -4.13 3.48 18.47
C THR A 297 -5.48 4.12 18.10
N THR A 298 -5.94 5.14 18.83
CA THR A 298 -7.25 5.79 18.62
C THR A 298 -7.15 7.22 18.09
N ASP A 299 -5.93 7.70 17.87
CA ASP A 299 -5.65 9.07 17.42
C ASP A 299 -4.89 9.02 16.08
N PHE A 300 -5.67 9.02 14.99
CA PHE A 300 -5.14 8.97 13.63
C PHE A 300 -4.15 10.10 13.35
N ASP A 301 -4.51 11.33 13.77
CA ASP A 301 -3.70 12.52 13.52
C ASP A 301 -2.33 12.41 14.19
N SER A 302 -2.30 11.98 15.45
CA SER A 302 -1.05 11.78 16.18
C SER A 302 -0.23 10.63 15.59
N ALA A 303 -0.87 9.53 15.18
CA ALA A 303 -0.20 8.39 14.58
C ALA A 303 0.55 8.76 13.30
N ILE A 304 -0.12 9.42 12.34
CA ILE A 304 0.51 9.80 11.07
C ILE A 304 1.57 10.88 11.25
N ARG A 305 1.34 11.87 12.15
CA ARG A 305 2.34 12.90 12.46
C ARG A 305 3.59 12.32 13.11
N ALA A 306 3.46 11.36 14.01
CA ALA A 306 4.60 10.66 14.58
C ALA A 306 5.37 9.90 13.50
N ALA A 307 4.66 9.21 12.60
CA ALA A 307 5.25 8.37 11.57
C ALA A 307 6.02 9.15 10.49
N VAL A 308 5.73 10.43 10.25
CA VAL A 308 6.36 11.18 9.15
C VAL A 308 7.47 12.14 9.61
N ASN A 309 7.48 12.58 10.88
CA ASN A 309 8.39 13.64 11.35
C ASN A 309 9.75 13.10 11.80
N HIS A 310 10.45 12.39 10.95
CA HIS A 310 11.81 11.87 11.18
C HIS A 310 12.66 12.00 9.90
N ASP A 311 13.98 11.85 10.03
CA ASP A 311 14.89 11.82 8.88
C ASP A 311 14.94 10.44 8.24
N GLY A 312 14.05 10.19 7.30
CA GLY A 312 13.94 8.87 6.67
C GLY A 312 12.84 8.85 5.61
N ASP A 313 12.36 7.67 5.36
CA ASP A 313 11.30 7.35 4.41
C ASP A 313 9.92 7.72 4.99
N SER A 314 9.66 9.03 5.04
CA SER A 314 8.51 9.60 5.75
C SER A 314 7.17 9.27 5.11
N ASP A 315 7.11 9.20 3.79
CA ASP A 315 5.88 8.86 3.05
C ASP A 315 5.52 7.38 3.21
N SER A 316 6.49 6.45 3.07
CA SER A 316 6.25 5.02 3.32
C SER A 316 5.85 4.73 4.78
N THR A 317 6.55 5.31 5.76
CA THR A 317 6.19 5.12 7.18
C THR A 317 4.83 5.73 7.51
N GLY A 318 4.52 6.90 6.95
CA GLY A 318 3.22 7.54 7.02
C GLY A 318 2.13 6.72 6.35
N SER A 319 2.37 6.24 5.13
CA SER A 319 1.44 5.41 4.36
C SER A 319 1.07 4.12 5.11
N ILE A 320 2.06 3.36 5.56
CA ILE A 320 1.83 2.08 6.26
C ILE A 320 1.10 2.33 7.59
N THR A 321 1.48 3.37 8.36
CA THR A 321 0.78 3.76 9.58
C THR A 321 -0.67 4.14 9.31
N GLY A 322 -0.89 4.97 8.29
CA GLY A 322 -2.22 5.37 7.86
C GLY A 322 -3.10 4.20 7.42
N GLN A 323 -2.54 3.21 6.71
CA GLN A 323 -3.24 1.97 6.34
C GLN A 323 -3.70 1.19 7.59
N ILE A 324 -2.82 1.02 8.59
CA ILE A 324 -3.15 0.28 9.82
C ILE A 324 -4.20 1.03 10.64
N VAL A 325 -3.92 2.29 11.02
CA VAL A 325 -4.82 3.05 11.91
C VAL A 325 -6.11 3.43 11.20
N GLY A 326 -6.05 3.76 9.90
CA GLY A 326 -7.24 4.02 9.08
C GLY A 326 -8.17 2.81 9.00
N THR A 327 -7.62 1.58 8.90
CA THR A 327 -8.43 0.35 8.96
C THR A 327 -9.06 0.17 10.35
N LEU A 328 -8.30 0.45 11.39
CA LEU A 328 -8.78 0.26 12.77
C LEU A 328 -9.94 1.19 13.11
N ILE A 329 -9.82 2.48 12.80
CA ILE A 329 -10.83 3.48 13.17
C ILE A 329 -11.97 3.62 12.15
N GLY A 330 -11.73 3.25 10.88
CA GLY A 330 -12.63 3.46 9.75
C GLY A 330 -12.59 4.89 9.16
N PHE A 331 -12.95 5.01 7.89
CA PHE A 331 -12.96 6.26 7.14
C PHE A 331 -13.82 7.36 7.77
N SER A 332 -14.95 6.98 8.35
CA SER A 332 -15.89 7.92 9.00
C SER A 332 -15.25 8.67 10.18
N ASN A 333 -14.23 8.11 10.81
CA ASN A 333 -13.52 8.70 11.94
C ASN A 333 -12.24 9.45 11.55
N ILE A 334 -11.82 9.40 10.29
CA ILE A 334 -10.75 10.26 9.77
C ILE A 334 -11.30 11.67 9.60
N SER A 335 -10.56 12.67 10.08
CA SER A 335 -10.98 14.09 10.00
C SER A 335 -11.16 14.56 8.55
N GLU A 336 -12.18 15.39 8.30
CA GLU A 336 -12.44 15.99 6.99
C GLU A 336 -11.29 16.86 6.48
N MET A 337 -10.47 17.41 7.39
CA MET A 337 -9.31 18.22 7.01
C MET A 337 -8.29 17.45 6.17
N TRP A 338 -8.18 16.12 6.36
CA TRP A 338 -7.29 15.28 5.59
C TRP A 338 -7.87 14.83 4.24
N LYS A 339 -9.21 14.86 4.10
CA LYS A 339 -9.90 14.35 2.92
C LYS A 339 -10.04 15.39 1.80
N ASN A 340 -10.26 16.66 2.17
CA ASN A 340 -10.70 17.68 1.22
C ASN A 340 -9.68 18.04 0.15
N ASP A 341 -8.40 18.10 0.52
CA ASP A 341 -7.31 18.56 -0.34
C ASP A 341 -6.40 17.43 -0.83
N LEU A 342 -6.75 16.17 -0.56
CA LEU A 342 -5.99 15.02 -1.02
C LEU A 342 -6.05 14.89 -2.55
N GLU A 343 -4.89 14.68 -3.18
CA GLU A 343 -4.79 14.34 -4.60
C GLU A 343 -5.50 13.01 -4.87
N LEU A 344 -6.08 12.84 -6.05
CA LEU A 344 -6.77 11.62 -6.50
C LEU A 344 -7.93 11.14 -5.60
N TYR A 345 -8.53 12.01 -4.78
CA TYR A 345 -9.61 11.65 -3.86
C TYR A 345 -10.70 10.80 -4.53
N ASP A 346 -11.20 11.21 -5.71
CA ASP A 346 -12.28 10.51 -6.41
C ASP A 346 -11.83 9.15 -6.94
N VAL A 347 -10.60 9.02 -7.42
CA VAL A 347 -10.02 7.75 -7.88
C VAL A 347 -9.85 6.78 -6.70
N ILE A 348 -9.35 7.27 -5.57
CA ILE A 348 -9.22 6.49 -4.33
C ILE A 348 -10.59 6.02 -3.85
N LEU A 349 -11.58 6.90 -3.86
CA LEU A 349 -12.95 6.58 -3.44
C LEU A 349 -13.57 5.51 -4.34
N GLU A 350 -13.41 5.65 -5.65
CA GLU A 350 -13.94 4.72 -6.64
C GLU A 350 -13.33 3.33 -6.48
N LEU A 351 -12.00 3.21 -6.46
CA LEU A 351 -11.31 1.94 -6.26
C LEU A 351 -11.62 1.28 -4.91
N SER A 352 -11.73 2.07 -3.84
CA SER A 352 -12.05 1.54 -2.53
C SER A 352 -13.48 0.96 -2.49
N ASN A 353 -14.43 1.60 -3.16
CA ASN A 353 -15.77 1.08 -3.30
C ASN A 353 -15.80 -0.19 -4.16
N ASP A 354 -15.07 -0.21 -5.26
CA ASP A 354 -14.97 -1.39 -6.13
C ASP A 354 -14.29 -2.57 -5.41
N LEU A 355 -13.32 -2.32 -4.52
CA LEU A 355 -12.74 -3.36 -3.65
C LEU A 355 -13.78 -3.96 -2.71
N TYR A 356 -14.63 -3.12 -2.11
CA TYR A 356 -15.71 -3.56 -1.21
C TYR A 356 -16.78 -4.36 -1.97
N GLU A 357 -17.27 -3.84 -3.08
CA GLU A 357 -18.38 -4.44 -3.83
C GLU A 357 -17.94 -5.71 -4.58
N GLY A 358 -16.76 -5.68 -5.16
CA GLY A 358 -16.23 -6.77 -5.97
C GLY A 358 -17.03 -6.99 -7.27
N CYS A 359 -16.52 -7.87 -8.12
CA CYS A 359 -17.18 -8.19 -9.40
C CYS A 359 -18.49 -8.95 -9.19
N HIS A 360 -19.59 -8.38 -9.66
CA HIS A 360 -20.92 -9.01 -9.62
C HIS A 360 -21.24 -9.89 -10.84
N MET A 361 -20.47 -9.75 -11.92
CA MET A 361 -20.62 -10.55 -13.13
C MET A 361 -20.20 -12.00 -12.90
N LYS A 362 -20.89 -12.93 -13.56
CA LYS A 362 -20.59 -14.37 -13.56
C LYS A 362 -20.83 -14.95 -14.94
N ALA A 363 -19.98 -15.86 -15.38
CA ALA A 363 -20.08 -16.55 -16.67
C ALA A 363 -21.45 -17.22 -16.96
N SER A 364 -22.22 -17.54 -15.89
CA SER A 364 -23.54 -18.18 -15.97
C SER A 364 -24.71 -17.22 -15.79
N SER A 365 -24.46 -15.93 -15.60
CA SER A 365 -25.47 -14.91 -15.35
C SER A 365 -25.79 -14.15 -16.64
N SER A 366 -27.06 -13.73 -16.80
CA SER A 366 -27.44 -12.72 -17.81
C SER A 366 -27.18 -11.29 -17.34
N PHE A 367 -26.72 -11.12 -16.11
CA PHE A 367 -26.32 -9.81 -15.57
C PHE A 367 -25.00 -9.39 -16.19
N TYR A 368 -24.99 -8.21 -16.75
CA TYR A 368 -23.86 -7.61 -17.40
C TYR A 368 -23.69 -6.17 -16.91
N ASP A 369 -22.50 -5.84 -16.46
CA ASP A 369 -22.11 -4.51 -15.99
C ASP A 369 -21.09 -3.94 -16.96
N MET A 370 -21.54 -3.04 -17.84
CA MET A 370 -20.70 -2.42 -18.88
C MET A 370 -19.61 -1.52 -18.25
N GLU A 371 -19.91 -0.85 -17.16
CA GLU A 371 -18.94 0.04 -16.50
C GLU A 371 -17.82 -0.77 -15.85
N TRP A 372 -18.19 -1.82 -15.13
CA TRP A 372 -17.22 -2.75 -14.55
C TRP A 372 -16.35 -3.41 -15.62
N GLU A 373 -16.96 -3.87 -16.70
CA GLU A 373 -16.22 -4.51 -17.80
C GLU A 373 -15.22 -3.55 -18.42
N ARG A 374 -15.62 -2.30 -18.68
CA ARG A 374 -14.74 -1.27 -19.24
C ARG A 374 -13.54 -1.00 -18.32
N LYS A 375 -13.73 -0.98 -16.99
CA LYS A 375 -12.65 -0.76 -16.02
C LYS A 375 -11.72 -1.96 -15.87
N TYR A 376 -12.26 -3.17 -15.82
CA TYR A 376 -11.52 -4.33 -15.31
C TYR A 376 -11.47 -5.53 -16.26
N SER A 377 -12.10 -5.50 -17.45
CA SER A 377 -12.19 -6.67 -18.31
C SER A 377 -11.91 -6.41 -19.79
N GLU A 378 -12.44 -5.32 -20.37
CA GLU A 378 -12.46 -5.14 -21.84
C GLU A 378 -11.09 -5.01 -22.48
N ASN A 379 -10.14 -4.46 -21.77
CA ASN A 379 -8.86 -4.05 -22.34
C ASN A 379 -7.74 -5.10 -22.22
N ARG A 380 -7.97 -6.22 -21.53
CA ARG A 380 -6.90 -7.19 -21.22
C ARG A 380 -6.85 -8.43 -22.12
N TRP A 381 -7.83 -8.61 -23.04
CA TRP A 381 -7.99 -9.89 -23.76
C TRP A 381 -8.23 -9.72 -25.26
N LYS A 382 -7.99 -8.56 -25.81
CA LYS A 382 -7.92 -8.31 -27.25
C LYS A 382 -6.46 -8.22 -27.66
#